data_3db5caeb79fbdd47081c84249c8964e0
#
_entry.id   3db5caeb79fbdd47081c84249c8964e0
#
_cell.length_a   1.000
_cell.length_b   1.000
_cell.length_c   1.000
_cell.angle_alpha   90.00
_cell.angle_beta   90.00
_cell.angle_gamma   90.00
#
_symmetry.space_group_name_H-M   'P 1'
#
loop_
_entity.id
_entity.type
_entity.pdbx_description
1 polymer ?
#
loop_
_entity_poly.entity_id
_entity_poly.type
_entity_poly.pdbx_seq_one_letter_code
_entity_poly.pdbx_strand_id
1 'polypeptide(L)'
;NFHSLPLPVHLLFAVIAGFIGGAIWGGIAGILKARAGANEVIVTIMLNYIAGGLLAWLLTTKAFQMPGRTDPIAPIVDWNATFPRMAGSQLHLGFFLALLLAVGTWRLLDRTPLGFQIRAVGSNPNASATAGMNTNSIIAWTMIISGGLAGMAGVEVALGPISGATPTQLSIGLVGTIGFDAITVALLGRSKPLGIVLAGLFWGAMNQGGLRMQAMTQTSLDLVRVIQAVIVMFVAAPMLVKTILPFLKTRREKRTKKRDRG
;
A
#
# COMPACT_ATOMS: atom_id res chain seq x y z
N ASN A 1 -3.00 21.17 -23.85
CA ASN A 1 -3.87 20.12 -24.45
C ASN A 1 -3.21 18.77 -24.29
N PHE A 2 -3.47 18.09 -23.17
CA PHE A 2 -2.92 16.75 -22.89
C PHE A 2 -3.75 15.62 -23.57
N HIS A 3 -4.86 15.95 -24.20
CA HIS A 3 -5.77 15.00 -24.87
C HIS A 3 -5.19 14.33 -26.12
N SER A 4 -4.09 14.83 -26.69
CA SER A 4 -3.46 14.32 -27.91
C SER A 4 -2.27 13.40 -27.69
N LEU A 5 -1.90 13.12 -26.42
CA LEU A 5 -0.75 12.26 -26.12
C LEU A 5 -1.09 10.78 -26.33
N PRO A 6 -0.18 9.99 -26.92
CA PRO A 6 -0.36 8.55 -26.99
C PRO A 6 -0.43 7.93 -25.59
N LEU A 7 -1.33 6.95 -25.42
CA LEU A 7 -1.62 6.27 -24.16
C LEU A 7 -0.39 5.90 -23.30
N PRO A 8 0.69 5.31 -23.84
CA PRO A 8 1.84 4.92 -23.01
C PRO A 8 2.57 6.11 -22.40
N VAL A 9 2.60 7.24 -23.12
CA VAL A 9 3.25 8.48 -22.64
C VAL A 9 2.42 9.08 -21.51
N HIS A 10 1.10 9.10 -21.66
CA HIS A 10 0.19 9.63 -20.64
C HIS A 10 0.30 8.84 -19.33
N LEU A 11 0.27 7.50 -19.43
CA LEU A 11 0.42 6.61 -18.25
C LEU A 11 1.79 6.76 -17.59
N LEU A 12 2.86 6.89 -18.38
CA LEU A 12 4.21 7.10 -17.83
C LEU A 12 4.28 8.40 -17.03
N PHE A 13 3.75 9.50 -17.59
CA PHE A 13 3.68 10.77 -16.85
C PHE A 13 2.84 10.68 -15.58
N ALA A 14 1.69 10.01 -15.63
CA ALA A 14 0.83 9.82 -14.46
C ALA A 14 1.55 9.04 -13.35
N VAL A 15 2.23 7.95 -13.70
CA VAL A 15 2.98 7.12 -12.76
C VAL A 15 4.16 7.90 -12.14
N ILE A 16 4.91 8.65 -12.95
CA ILE A 16 6.01 9.50 -12.47
C ILE A 16 5.48 10.61 -11.56
N ALA A 17 4.41 11.29 -11.97
CA ALA A 17 3.80 12.35 -11.16
C ALA A 17 3.26 11.81 -9.83
N GLY A 18 2.61 10.63 -9.85
CA GLY A 18 2.16 9.95 -8.64
C GLY A 18 3.31 9.56 -7.72
N PHE A 19 4.40 9.04 -8.28
CA PHE A 19 5.61 8.73 -7.50
C PHE A 19 6.18 10.00 -6.85
N ILE A 20 6.37 11.07 -7.61
CA ILE A 20 6.92 12.34 -7.10
C ILE A 20 6.00 12.94 -6.03
N GLY A 21 4.70 13.03 -6.29
CA GLY A 21 3.74 13.55 -5.33
C GLY A 21 3.72 12.75 -4.03
N GLY A 22 3.69 11.42 -4.13
CA GLY A 22 3.76 10.54 -2.97
C GLY A 22 5.11 10.61 -2.23
N ALA A 23 6.22 10.72 -2.97
CA ALA A 23 7.56 10.87 -2.41
C ALA A 23 7.71 12.20 -1.63
N ILE A 24 7.19 13.30 -2.15
CA ILE A 24 7.17 14.60 -1.46
C ILE A 24 6.34 14.48 -0.18
N TRP A 25 5.14 13.89 -0.26
CA TRP A 25 4.25 13.75 0.89
C TRP A 25 4.82 12.85 1.98
N GLY A 26 5.35 11.68 1.61
CA GLY A 26 6.04 10.79 2.53
C GLY A 26 7.35 11.38 3.07
N GLY A 27 8.04 12.19 2.24
CA GLY A 27 9.25 12.92 2.60
C GLY A 27 9.04 13.91 3.74
N ILE A 28 7.87 14.60 3.79
CA ILE A 28 7.52 15.49 4.90
C ILE A 28 7.56 14.73 6.22
N ALA A 29 6.88 13.58 6.29
CA ALA A 29 6.89 12.73 7.49
C ALA A 29 8.28 12.21 7.81
N GLY A 30 9.05 11.81 6.79
CA GLY A 30 10.42 11.33 6.94
C GLY A 30 11.37 12.38 7.51
N ILE A 31 11.30 13.61 7.03
CA ILE A 31 12.11 14.73 7.51
C ILE A 31 11.74 15.12 8.95
N LEU A 32 10.44 15.16 9.26
CA LEU A 32 9.98 15.44 10.63
C LEU A 32 10.47 14.37 11.60
N LYS A 33 10.42 13.09 11.23
CA LYS A 33 10.97 12.02 12.05
C LYS A 33 12.49 12.14 12.21
N ALA A 34 13.20 12.34 11.11
CA ALA A 34 14.66 12.37 11.08
C ALA A 34 15.26 13.57 11.85
N ARG A 35 14.62 14.75 11.78
CA ARG A 35 15.16 15.98 12.36
C ARG A 35 14.53 16.34 13.72
N ALA A 36 13.21 16.14 13.87
CA ALA A 36 12.46 16.52 15.05
C ALA A 36 12.18 15.34 16.00
N GLY A 37 12.53 14.11 15.61
CA GLY A 37 12.22 12.91 16.40
C GLY A 37 10.72 12.63 16.51
N ALA A 38 9.91 13.23 15.63
CA ALA A 38 8.46 13.09 15.68
C ALA A 38 8.01 11.63 15.49
N ASN A 39 6.92 11.26 16.14
CA ASN A 39 6.34 9.92 15.95
C ASN A 39 5.74 9.83 14.55
N GLU A 40 6.29 8.92 13.73
CA GLU A 40 5.89 8.74 12.34
C GLU A 40 4.42 8.38 12.16
N VAL A 41 3.85 7.59 13.09
CA VAL A 41 2.45 7.16 13.01
C VAL A 41 1.52 8.36 13.20
N ILE A 42 1.80 9.21 14.19
CA ILE A 42 0.99 10.41 14.47
C ILE A 42 1.09 11.38 13.27
N VAL A 43 2.32 11.64 12.81
CA VAL A 43 2.56 12.58 11.70
C VAL A 43 1.86 12.11 10.42
N THR A 44 1.97 10.81 10.08
CA THR A 44 1.34 10.30 8.85
C THR A 44 -0.17 10.29 8.94
N ILE A 45 -0.76 10.02 10.11
CA ILE A 45 -2.21 10.14 10.31
C ILE A 45 -2.66 11.59 10.14
N MET A 46 -1.95 12.56 10.72
CA MET A 46 -2.28 13.99 10.55
C MET A 46 -2.15 14.43 9.09
N LEU A 47 -1.08 14.01 8.41
CA LEU A 47 -0.88 14.28 6.99
C LEU A 47 -1.97 13.64 6.12
N ASN A 48 -2.52 12.50 6.50
CA ASN A 48 -3.63 11.87 5.80
C ASN A 48 -4.91 12.72 5.87
N TYR A 49 -5.24 13.29 7.04
CA TYR A 49 -6.35 14.24 7.18
C TYR A 49 -6.12 15.51 6.38
N ILE A 50 -4.89 16.05 6.38
CA ILE A 50 -4.55 17.24 5.58
C ILE A 50 -4.68 16.91 4.08
N ALA A 51 -4.24 15.74 3.62
CA ALA A 51 -4.38 15.33 2.23
C ALA A 51 -5.85 15.20 1.83
N GLY A 52 -6.69 14.62 2.69
CA GLY A 52 -8.14 14.53 2.47
C GLY A 52 -8.80 15.90 2.36
N GLY A 53 -8.44 16.84 3.24
CA GLY A 53 -8.91 18.23 3.20
C GLY A 53 -8.45 18.98 1.95
N LEU A 54 -7.17 18.80 1.55
CA LEU A 54 -6.62 19.35 0.32
C LEU A 54 -7.35 18.81 -0.92
N LEU A 55 -7.58 17.51 -0.98
CA LEU A 55 -8.33 16.89 -2.07
C LEU A 55 -9.75 17.45 -2.14
N ALA A 56 -10.45 17.54 -1.00
CA ALA A 56 -11.78 18.11 -0.94
C ALA A 56 -11.80 19.54 -1.46
N TRP A 57 -10.87 20.38 -1.02
CA TRP A 57 -10.75 21.76 -1.46
C TRP A 57 -10.43 21.84 -2.97
N LEU A 58 -9.49 21.03 -3.47
CA LEU A 58 -9.15 20.98 -4.91
C LEU A 58 -10.37 20.63 -5.76
N LEU A 59 -11.16 19.64 -5.35
CA LEU A 59 -12.34 19.18 -6.08
C LEU A 59 -13.51 20.19 -6.05
N THR A 60 -13.48 21.19 -5.17
CA THR A 60 -14.44 22.33 -5.20
C THR A 60 -13.96 23.47 -6.09
N THR A 61 -12.70 23.45 -6.53
CA THR A 61 -12.14 24.48 -7.40
C THR A 61 -12.56 24.25 -8.84
N LYS A 62 -13.03 25.29 -9.53
CA LYS A 62 -13.54 25.23 -10.93
C LYS A 62 -12.59 24.56 -11.93
N ALA A 63 -11.29 24.57 -11.66
CA ALA A 63 -10.29 23.95 -12.53
C ALA A 63 -10.28 22.40 -12.48
N PHE A 64 -10.70 21.81 -11.35
CA PHE A 64 -10.66 20.37 -11.10
C PHE A 64 -12.05 19.76 -10.92
N GLN A 65 -13.06 20.58 -10.66
CA GLN A 65 -14.44 20.13 -10.48
C GLN A 65 -15.09 19.81 -11.83
N MET A 66 -15.94 18.78 -11.84
CA MET A 66 -16.75 18.44 -13.02
C MET A 66 -17.68 19.59 -13.38
N PRO A 67 -17.67 20.09 -14.64
CA PRO A 67 -18.55 21.18 -15.07
C PRO A 67 -20.03 20.85 -14.86
N GLY A 68 -20.77 21.81 -14.29
CA GLY A 68 -22.22 21.67 -14.07
C GLY A 68 -22.63 20.87 -12.82
N ARG A 69 -21.69 20.50 -11.96
CA ARG A 69 -21.97 19.83 -10.66
C ARG A 69 -21.48 20.66 -9.49
N THR A 70 -22.16 20.53 -8.37
CA THR A 70 -21.78 21.14 -7.09
C THR A 70 -21.01 20.17 -6.19
N ASP A 71 -21.10 18.86 -6.48
CA ASP A 71 -20.41 17.82 -5.72
C ASP A 71 -18.89 17.90 -5.95
N PRO A 72 -18.06 17.59 -4.94
CA PRO A 72 -16.60 17.55 -5.05
C PRO A 72 -16.12 16.29 -5.79
N ILE A 73 -16.35 16.27 -7.10
CA ILE A 73 -16.00 15.15 -8.00
C ILE A 73 -15.26 15.72 -9.22
N ALA A 74 -14.17 15.06 -9.62
CA ALA A 74 -13.44 15.44 -10.83
C ALA A 74 -14.18 14.98 -12.09
N PRO A 75 -13.83 15.55 -13.27
CA PRO A 75 -14.26 15.01 -14.55
C PRO A 75 -13.89 13.53 -14.71
N ILE A 76 -14.65 12.82 -15.53
CA ILE A 76 -14.35 11.43 -15.88
C ILE A 76 -13.00 11.37 -16.58
N VAL A 77 -12.16 10.43 -16.17
CA VAL A 77 -10.87 10.21 -16.81
C VAL A 77 -11.09 9.67 -18.22
N ASP A 78 -10.41 10.26 -19.20
CA ASP A 78 -10.48 9.81 -20.59
C ASP A 78 -9.99 8.36 -20.72
N TRP A 79 -10.62 7.58 -21.60
CA TRP A 79 -10.22 6.21 -21.89
C TRP A 79 -8.75 6.08 -22.31
N ASN A 80 -8.21 7.08 -22.98
CA ASN A 80 -6.80 7.14 -23.39
C ASN A 80 -5.84 7.38 -22.21
N ALA A 81 -6.35 7.65 -21.02
CA ALA A 81 -5.56 7.85 -19.80
C ALA A 81 -5.75 6.71 -18.79
N THR A 82 -6.60 5.72 -19.08
CA THR A 82 -6.82 4.57 -18.19
C THR A 82 -5.89 3.42 -18.53
N PHE A 83 -5.59 2.58 -17.53
CA PHE A 83 -4.83 1.36 -17.76
C PHE A 83 -5.61 0.42 -18.69
N PRO A 84 -5.05 0.02 -19.84
CA PRO A 84 -5.73 -0.88 -20.76
C PRO A 84 -5.99 -2.24 -20.10
N ARG A 85 -7.20 -2.76 -20.32
CA ARG A 85 -7.57 -4.13 -19.92
C ARG A 85 -7.05 -5.13 -20.91
N MET A 86 -6.68 -6.29 -20.41
CA MET A 86 -6.39 -7.44 -21.28
C MET A 86 -7.71 -8.01 -21.81
N ALA A 87 -7.77 -8.25 -23.10
CA ALA A 87 -8.94 -8.80 -23.75
C ALA A 87 -9.42 -10.10 -23.06
N GLY A 88 -10.68 -10.14 -22.68
CA GLY A 88 -11.31 -11.30 -22.02
C GLY A 88 -11.02 -11.47 -20.52
N SER A 89 -10.28 -10.55 -19.87
CA SER A 89 -10.01 -10.62 -18.44
C SER A 89 -10.32 -9.30 -17.71
N GLN A 90 -10.50 -9.39 -16.40
CA GLN A 90 -10.63 -8.23 -15.52
C GLN A 90 -9.27 -7.60 -15.17
N LEU A 91 -8.16 -8.20 -15.64
CA LEU A 91 -6.81 -7.74 -15.38
C LEU A 91 -6.47 -6.53 -16.27
N HIS A 92 -5.87 -5.52 -15.66
CA HIS A 92 -5.36 -4.34 -16.35
C HIS A 92 -3.83 -4.23 -16.20
N LEU A 93 -3.20 -3.40 -17.00
CA LEU A 93 -1.73 -3.22 -17.00
C LEU A 93 -1.17 -2.80 -15.63
N GLY A 94 -1.95 -2.16 -14.76
CA GLY A 94 -1.56 -1.81 -13.40
C GLY A 94 -1.11 -3.01 -12.57
N PHE A 95 -1.72 -4.18 -12.76
CA PHE A 95 -1.28 -5.41 -12.09
C PHE A 95 0.18 -5.77 -12.41
N PHE A 96 0.58 -5.66 -13.66
CA PHE A 96 1.99 -5.91 -14.05
C PHE A 96 2.93 -4.82 -13.53
N LEU A 97 2.45 -3.57 -13.45
CA LEU A 97 3.19 -2.49 -12.80
C LEU A 97 3.42 -2.82 -11.32
N ALA A 98 2.40 -3.27 -10.60
CA ALA A 98 2.53 -3.68 -9.19
C ALA A 98 3.54 -4.83 -9.01
N LEU A 99 3.54 -5.83 -9.89
CA LEU A 99 4.53 -6.92 -9.89
C LEU A 99 5.95 -6.40 -10.16
N LEU A 100 6.10 -5.51 -11.12
CA LEU A 100 7.38 -4.89 -11.45
C LEU A 100 7.92 -4.09 -10.26
N LEU A 101 7.06 -3.33 -9.58
CA LEU A 101 7.41 -2.60 -8.36
C LEU A 101 7.78 -3.53 -7.20
N ALA A 102 7.10 -4.67 -7.06
CA ALA A 102 7.45 -5.67 -6.07
C ALA A 102 8.85 -6.27 -6.33
N VAL A 103 9.16 -6.58 -7.58
CA VAL A 103 10.50 -7.05 -7.99
C VAL A 103 11.54 -5.94 -7.80
N GLY A 104 11.21 -4.69 -8.15
CA GLY A 104 12.08 -3.53 -7.94
C GLY A 104 12.40 -3.32 -6.46
N THR A 105 11.39 -3.39 -5.60
CA THR A 105 11.54 -3.28 -4.14
C THR A 105 12.36 -4.44 -3.57
N TRP A 106 12.11 -5.67 -4.03
CA TRP A 106 12.93 -6.82 -3.67
C TRP A 106 14.39 -6.60 -4.03
N ARG A 107 14.67 -6.19 -5.27
CA ARG A 107 16.03 -5.92 -5.73
C ARG A 107 16.69 -4.77 -4.94
N LEU A 108 15.93 -3.70 -4.68
CA LEU A 108 16.40 -2.57 -3.87
C LEU A 108 16.78 -3.02 -2.46
N LEU A 109 15.93 -3.78 -1.79
CA LEU A 109 16.17 -4.20 -0.41
C LEU A 109 17.29 -5.25 -0.30
N ASP A 110 17.34 -6.24 -1.20
CA ASP A 110 18.24 -7.39 -1.04
C ASP A 110 19.56 -7.25 -1.80
N ARG A 111 19.62 -6.39 -2.82
CA ARG A 111 20.75 -6.32 -3.75
C ARG A 111 21.46 -4.96 -3.79
N THR A 112 21.03 -3.96 -3.00
CA THR A 112 21.65 -2.63 -3.01
C THR A 112 22.24 -2.25 -1.65
N PRO A 113 23.30 -1.39 -1.63
CA PRO A 113 23.85 -0.85 -0.39
C PRO A 113 22.80 -0.07 0.44
N LEU A 114 21.92 0.67 -0.23
CA LEU A 114 20.83 1.40 0.42
C LEU A 114 19.84 0.45 1.10
N GLY A 115 19.48 -0.66 0.46
CA GLY A 115 18.64 -1.69 1.06
C GLY A 115 19.30 -2.35 2.28
N PHE A 116 20.61 -2.58 2.25
CA PHE A 116 21.36 -3.03 3.41
C PHE A 116 21.27 -2.03 4.57
N GLN A 117 21.50 -0.74 4.29
CA GLN A 117 21.39 0.31 5.30
C GLN A 117 19.99 0.43 5.89
N ILE A 118 18.95 0.37 5.06
CA ILE A 118 17.54 0.38 5.50
C ILE A 118 17.27 -0.76 6.48
N ARG A 119 17.71 -1.97 6.17
CA ARG A 119 17.51 -3.13 7.06
C ARG A 119 18.34 -3.04 8.34
N ALA A 120 19.59 -2.56 8.26
CA ALA A 120 20.45 -2.36 9.41
C ALA A 120 19.85 -1.34 10.38
N VAL A 121 19.45 -0.17 9.89
CA VAL A 121 18.81 0.88 10.70
C VAL A 121 17.47 0.42 11.26
N GLY A 122 16.69 -0.33 10.48
CA GLY A 122 15.43 -0.91 10.93
C GLY A 122 15.59 -1.94 12.05
N SER A 123 16.73 -2.66 12.09
CA SER A 123 17.01 -3.65 13.13
C SER A 123 17.50 -2.99 14.43
N ASN A 124 18.46 -2.07 14.33
CA ASN A 124 18.99 -1.32 15.47
C ASN A 124 19.60 0.01 15.01
N PRO A 125 18.86 1.13 15.20
CA PRO A 125 19.36 2.46 14.79
C PRO A 125 20.64 2.86 15.51
N ASN A 126 20.79 2.55 16.79
CA ASN A 126 21.94 2.92 17.58
C ASN A 126 23.22 2.18 17.13
N ALA A 127 23.12 0.87 16.92
CA ALA A 127 24.24 0.08 16.40
C ALA A 127 24.63 0.52 14.98
N SER A 128 23.66 0.90 14.14
CA SER A 128 23.92 1.42 12.80
C SER A 128 24.63 2.78 12.84
N ALA A 129 24.25 3.66 13.77
CA ALA A 129 24.94 4.93 13.97
C ALA A 129 26.38 4.74 14.42
N THR A 130 26.63 3.80 15.36
CA THR A 130 28.00 3.44 15.79
C THR A 130 28.83 2.87 14.65
N ALA A 131 28.21 2.17 13.71
CA ALA A 131 28.86 1.68 12.49
C ALA A 131 29.08 2.76 11.41
N GLY A 132 28.81 4.05 11.72
CA GLY A 132 29.03 5.18 10.83
C GLY A 132 27.92 5.47 9.83
N MET A 133 26.74 4.82 9.97
CA MET A 133 25.60 5.08 9.08
C MET A 133 24.83 6.34 9.54
N ASN A 134 24.46 7.20 8.58
CA ASN A 134 23.61 8.34 8.87
C ASN A 134 22.14 7.90 8.98
N THR A 135 21.71 7.49 10.19
CA THR A 135 20.38 6.94 10.46
C THR A 135 19.26 7.89 10.07
N ASN A 136 19.44 9.21 10.30
CA ASN A 136 18.44 10.22 9.96
C ASN A 136 18.19 10.30 8.44
N SER A 137 19.26 10.30 7.66
CA SER A 137 19.17 10.32 6.20
C SER A 137 18.49 9.04 5.67
N ILE A 138 18.85 7.89 6.23
CA ILE A 138 18.29 6.60 5.82
C ILE A 138 16.79 6.53 6.12
N ILE A 139 16.36 7.01 7.30
CA ILE A 139 14.93 7.10 7.66
C ILE A 139 14.18 8.01 6.66
N ALA A 140 14.73 9.20 6.37
CA ALA A 140 14.11 10.12 5.41
C ALA A 140 13.98 9.49 4.02
N TRP A 141 15.03 8.88 3.49
CA TRP A 141 15.01 8.21 2.19
C TRP A 141 14.02 7.03 2.16
N THR A 142 13.93 6.26 3.23
CA THR A 142 12.97 5.16 3.34
C THR A 142 11.54 5.67 3.24
N MET A 143 11.22 6.76 3.92
CA MET A 143 9.88 7.38 3.88
C MET A 143 9.58 8.01 2.52
N ILE A 144 10.57 8.62 1.85
CA ILE A 144 10.44 9.17 0.49
C ILE A 144 10.12 8.06 -0.50
N ILE A 145 10.87 6.98 -0.48
CA ILE A 145 10.65 5.83 -1.40
C ILE A 145 9.30 5.17 -1.11
N SER A 146 8.98 4.94 0.15
CA SER A 146 7.69 4.36 0.56
C SER A 146 6.51 5.24 0.14
N GLY A 147 6.61 6.55 0.35
CA GLY A 147 5.61 7.52 -0.10
C GLY A 147 5.46 7.53 -1.62
N GLY A 148 6.58 7.46 -2.37
CA GLY A 148 6.54 7.35 -3.83
C GLY A 148 5.82 6.09 -4.32
N LEU A 149 6.08 4.94 -3.71
CA LEU A 149 5.37 3.70 -4.02
C LEU A 149 3.88 3.78 -3.69
N ALA A 150 3.52 4.41 -2.57
CA ALA A 150 2.12 4.67 -2.21
C ALA A 150 1.43 5.61 -3.21
N GLY A 151 2.14 6.63 -3.71
CA GLY A 151 1.65 7.53 -4.76
C GLY A 151 1.36 6.78 -6.07
N MET A 152 2.21 5.83 -6.46
CA MET A 152 1.96 4.96 -7.63
C MET A 152 0.73 4.08 -7.43
N ALA A 153 0.50 3.54 -6.23
CA ALA A 153 -0.73 2.82 -5.90
C ALA A 153 -1.96 3.73 -6.01
N GLY A 154 -1.84 5.01 -5.61
CA GLY A 154 -2.88 6.01 -5.81
C GLY A 154 -3.23 6.24 -7.29
N VAL A 155 -2.22 6.28 -8.17
CA VAL A 155 -2.41 6.35 -9.62
C VAL A 155 -3.12 5.10 -10.15
N GLU A 156 -2.76 3.91 -9.66
CA GLU A 156 -3.42 2.66 -10.05
C GLU A 156 -4.91 2.67 -9.67
N VAL A 157 -5.26 3.17 -8.49
CA VAL A 157 -6.65 3.30 -8.05
C VAL A 157 -7.41 4.35 -8.88
N ALA A 158 -6.76 5.46 -9.22
CA ALA A 158 -7.38 6.55 -9.97
C ALA A 158 -7.56 6.24 -11.46
N LEU A 159 -6.61 5.54 -12.08
CA LEU A 159 -6.60 5.24 -13.51
C LEU A 159 -6.94 3.78 -13.82
N GLY A 160 -7.03 2.92 -12.79
CA GLY A 160 -7.49 1.53 -12.95
C GLY A 160 -8.98 1.50 -13.25
N PRO A 161 -9.42 0.77 -14.30
CA PRO A 161 -10.85 0.61 -14.56
C PRO A 161 -11.46 -0.27 -13.47
N ILE A 162 -12.27 0.33 -12.61
CA ILE A 162 -13.11 -0.41 -11.65
C ILE A 162 -14.18 -1.16 -12.44
N SER A 163 -14.57 -2.34 -11.96
CA SER A 163 -15.57 -3.23 -12.54
C SER A 163 -16.71 -2.48 -13.26
N GLY A 164 -16.75 -2.56 -14.59
CA GLY A 164 -17.77 -1.91 -15.40
C GLY A 164 -17.21 -1.19 -16.64
N ALA A 165 -18.09 -0.58 -17.40
CA ALA A 165 -17.78 0.12 -18.63
C ALA A 165 -17.42 1.60 -18.45
N THR A 166 -17.38 2.09 -17.22
CA THR A 166 -17.13 3.52 -16.94
C THR A 166 -15.75 3.76 -16.37
N PRO A 167 -15.00 4.75 -16.91
CA PRO A 167 -13.76 5.20 -16.31
C PRO A 167 -13.99 5.73 -14.88
N THR A 168 -12.95 5.64 -14.06
CA THR A 168 -13.00 6.09 -12.68
C THR A 168 -13.09 7.62 -12.60
N GLN A 169 -13.81 8.13 -11.62
CA GLN A 169 -13.85 9.54 -11.26
C GLN A 169 -13.11 9.75 -9.95
N LEU A 170 -12.24 10.76 -9.89
CA LEU A 170 -11.59 11.11 -8.65
C LEU A 170 -12.62 11.75 -7.70
N SER A 171 -12.80 11.14 -6.54
CA SER A 171 -13.70 11.59 -5.48
C SER A 171 -13.04 11.43 -4.12
N ILE A 172 -13.58 12.09 -3.10
CA ILE A 172 -13.02 12.10 -1.74
C ILE A 172 -12.89 10.69 -1.15
N GLY A 173 -13.78 9.78 -1.51
CA GLY A 173 -13.82 8.40 -0.97
C GLY A 173 -13.08 7.35 -1.82
N LEU A 174 -12.45 7.75 -2.94
CA LEU A 174 -11.91 6.79 -3.91
C LEU A 174 -10.86 5.84 -3.30
N VAL A 175 -9.96 6.37 -2.49
CA VAL A 175 -8.88 5.57 -1.85
C VAL A 175 -9.39 4.79 -0.64
N GLY A 176 -10.43 5.27 0.05
CA GLY A 176 -11.07 4.60 1.18
C GLY A 176 -10.07 4.09 2.23
N THR A 177 -10.16 2.81 2.56
CA THR A 177 -9.35 2.13 3.58
C THR A 177 -8.13 1.40 3.02
N ILE A 178 -7.83 1.51 1.73
CA ILE A 178 -6.77 0.74 1.04
C ILE A 178 -5.41 0.85 1.76
N GLY A 179 -5.08 2.03 2.30
CA GLY A 179 -3.84 2.22 3.05
C GLY A 179 -3.77 1.37 4.32
N PHE A 180 -4.88 1.23 5.06
CA PHE A 180 -4.95 0.37 6.24
C PHE A 180 -4.95 -1.12 5.85
N ASP A 181 -5.65 -1.48 4.79
CA ASP A 181 -5.64 -2.84 4.25
C ASP A 181 -4.23 -3.25 3.81
N ALA A 182 -3.45 -2.31 3.27
CA ALA A 182 -2.06 -2.54 2.88
C ALA A 182 -1.16 -2.89 4.09
N ILE A 183 -1.38 -2.29 5.26
CA ILE A 183 -0.65 -2.66 6.50
C ILE A 183 -0.92 -4.14 6.83
N THR A 184 -2.17 -4.54 6.73
CA THR A 184 -2.63 -5.91 6.95
C THR A 184 -1.95 -6.90 6.01
N VAL A 185 -1.93 -6.57 4.71
CA VAL A 185 -1.27 -7.37 3.67
C VAL A 185 0.25 -7.44 3.91
N ALA A 186 0.87 -6.34 4.34
CA ALA A 186 2.30 -6.29 4.65
C ALA A 186 2.65 -7.21 5.85
N LEU A 187 1.84 -7.19 6.91
CA LEU A 187 2.00 -8.07 8.07
C LEU A 187 1.81 -9.54 7.69
N LEU A 188 0.77 -9.86 6.91
CA LEU A 188 0.51 -11.20 6.40
C LEU A 188 1.67 -11.69 5.52
N GLY A 189 2.23 -10.83 4.68
CA GLY A 189 3.39 -11.09 3.83
C GLY A 189 4.73 -11.07 4.58
N ARG A 190 4.73 -10.86 5.92
CA ARG A 190 5.92 -10.76 6.77
C ARG A 190 6.91 -9.70 6.29
N SER A 191 6.42 -8.62 5.74
CA SER A 191 7.20 -7.50 5.18
C SER A 191 8.24 -7.92 4.13
N LYS A 192 8.05 -9.09 3.48
CA LYS A 192 8.89 -9.56 2.38
C LYS A 192 8.17 -9.32 1.06
N PRO A 193 8.82 -8.77 0.01
CA PRO A 193 8.15 -8.42 -1.24
C PRO A 193 7.39 -9.60 -1.88
N LEU A 194 7.99 -10.79 -1.95
CA LEU A 194 7.30 -11.98 -2.45
C LEU A 194 6.09 -12.36 -1.57
N GLY A 195 6.25 -12.28 -0.25
CA GLY A 195 5.17 -12.55 0.71
C GLY A 195 4.01 -11.57 0.55
N ILE A 196 4.32 -10.28 0.30
CA ILE A 196 3.32 -9.23 0.07
C ILE A 196 2.54 -9.49 -1.22
N VAL A 197 3.20 -9.94 -2.30
CA VAL A 197 2.51 -10.31 -3.54
C VAL A 197 1.51 -11.45 -3.30
N LEU A 198 1.93 -12.52 -2.64
CA LEU A 198 1.04 -13.65 -2.32
C LEU A 198 -0.10 -13.25 -1.36
N ALA A 199 0.22 -12.47 -0.35
CA ALA A 199 -0.78 -11.94 0.59
C ALA A 199 -1.78 -11.00 -0.09
N GLY A 200 -1.31 -10.15 -1.01
CA GLY A 200 -2.16 -9.25 -1.79
C GLY A 200 -3.10 -10.00 -2.73
N LEU A 201 -2.61 -11.05 -3.41
CA LEU A 201 -3.45 -11.93 -4.22
C LEU A 201 -4.54 -12.62 -3.38
N PHE A 202 -4.16 -13.15 -2.22
CA PHE A 202 -5.10 -13.77 -1.29
C PHE A 202 -6.14 -12.76 -0.79
N TRP A 203 -5.70 -11.57 -0.39
CA TRP A 203 -6.58 -10.48 0.07
C TRP A 203 -7.57 -10.03 -1.02
N GLY A 204 -7.06 -9.83 -2.24
CA GLY A 204 -7.90 -9.50 -3.41
C GLY A 204 -8.92 -10.59 -3.74
N ALA A 205 -8.52 -11.87 -3.67
CA ALA A 205 -9.42 -13.00 -3.88
C ALA A 205 -10.55 -13.04 -2.82
N MET A 206 -10.22 -12.77 -1.55
CA MET A 206 -11.22 -12.68 -0.47
C MET A 206 -12.21 -11.52 -0.70
N ASN A 207 -11.72 -10.35 -1.09
CA ASN A 207 -12.57 -9.20 -1.38
C ASN A 207 -13.50 -9.48 -2.58
N GLN A 208 -12.97 -10.04 -3.66
CA GLN A 208 -13.79 -10.39 -4.84
C GLN A 208 -14.79 -11.50 -4.55
N GLY A 209 -14.38 -12.50 -3.75
CA GLY A 209 -15.28 -13.55 -3.27
C GLY A 209 -16.41 -12.97 -2.43
N GLY A 210 -16.10 -12.02 -1.55
CA GLY A 210 -17.08 -11.31 -0.72
C GLY A 210 -18.08 -10.51 -1.54
N LEU A 211 -17.62 -9.78 -2.56
CA LEU A 211 -18.51 -9.04 -3.46
C LEU A 211 -19.47 -9.96 -4.23
N ARG A 212 -18.98 -11.10 -4.71
CA ARG A 212 -19.83 -12.11 -5.37
C ARG A 212 -20.82 -12.73 -4.40
N MET A 213 -20.38 -13.06 -3.18
CA MET A 213 -21.27 -13.59 -2.14
C MET A 213 -22.38 -12.58 -1.81
N GLN A 214 -22.04 -11.31 -1.64
CA GLN A 214 -23.03 -10.25 -1.42
C GLN A 214 -24.05 -10.17 -2.55
N ALA A 215 -23.60 -10.23 -3.80
CA ALA A 215 -24.47 -10.16 -4.97
C ALA A 215 -25.42 -11.38 -5.08
N MET A 216 -24.97 -12.58 -4.68
CA MET A 216 -25.74 -13.82 -4.82
C MET A 216 -26.62 -14.13 -3.61
N THR A 217 -26.17 -13.82 -2.39
CA THR A 217 -26.83 -14.23 -1.13
C THR A 217 -27.26 -13.06 -0.27
N GLN A 218 -27.03 -11.81 -0.71
CA GLN A 218 -27.26 -10.58 0.05
C GLN A 218 -26.56 -10.54 1.42
N THR A 219 -25.53 -11.36 1.60
CA THR A 219 -24.72 -11.39 2.82
C THR A 219 -23.88 -10.12 2.90
N SER A 220 -23.80 -9.48 4.08
CA SER A 220 -23.01 -8.26 4.25
C SER A 220 -21.52 -8.51 3.99
N LEU A 221 -20.86 -7.57 3.30
CA LEU A 221 -19.39 -7.54 3.14
C LEU A 221 -18.66 -7.46 4.48
N ASP A 222 -19.33 -7.00 5.54
CA ASP A 222 -18.73 -6.89 6.87
C ASP A 222 -18.36 -8.27 7.45
N LEU A 223 -19.06 -9.35 7.05
CA LEU A 223 -18.66 -10.70 7.40
C LEU A 223 -17.26 -11.04 6.85
N VAL A 224 -16.97 -10.65 5.60
CA VAL A 224 -15.66 -10.86 4.99
C VAL A 224 -14.59 -10.05 5.73
N ARG A 225 -14.89 -8.80 6.08
CA ARG A 225 -14.00 -7.95 6.88
C ARG A 225 -13.70 -8.54 8.26
N VAL A 226 -14.70 -9.09 8.94
CA VAL A 226 -14.50 -9.78 10.22
C VAL A 226 -13.58 -11.00 10.06
N ILE A 227 -13.78 -11.82 9.03
CA ILE A 227 -12.90 -12.96 8.74
C ILE A 227 -11.46 -12.48 8.47
N GLN A 228 -11.30 -11.44 7.66
CA GLN A 228 -10.01 -10.83 7.39
C GLN A 228 -9.34 -10.32 8.66
N ALA A 229 -10.06 -9.61 9.53
CA ALA A 229 -9.54 -9.11 10.81
C ALA A 229 -9.09 -10.25 11.74
N VAL A 230 -9.85 -11.33 11.80
CA VAL A 230 -9.49 -12.54 12.58
C VAL A 230 -8.21 -13.18 12.05
N ILE A 231 -8.09 -13.35 10.72
CA ILE A 231 -6.87 -13.89 10.10
C ILE A 231 -5.66 -13.04 10.46
N VAL A 232 -5.78 -11.71 10.34
CA VAL A 232 -4.70 -10.78 10.66
C VAL A 232 -4.32 -10.85 12.14
N MET A 233 -5.30 -10.88 13.03
CA MET A 233 -5.07 -11.01 14.47
C MET A 233 -4.22 -12.25 14.79
N PHE A 234 -4.55 -13.39 14.18
CA PHE A 234 -3.78 -14.62 14.38
C PHE A 234 -2.38 -14.58 13.77
N VAL A 235 -2.21 -13.91 12.64
CA VAL A 235 -0.91 -13.79 11.95
C VAL A 235 -0.02 -12.75 12.63
N ALA A 236 -0.57 -11.62 13.05
CA ALA A 236 0.17 -10.54 13.70
C ALA A 236 0.57 -10.88 15.14
N ALA A 237 -0.19 -11.72 15.82
CA ALA A 237 0.04 -12.08 17.21
C ALA A 237 0.28 -13.58 17.41
N PRO A 238 1.38 -14.16 16.91
CA PRO A 238 1.67 -15.59 17.06
C PRO A 238 1.85 -16.02 18.52
N MET A 239 2.14 -15.09 19.42
CA MET A 239 2.15 -15.33 20.87
C MET A 239 0.74 -15.62 21.42
N LEU A 240 -0.29 -14.91 20.91
CA LEU A 240 -1.70 -15.13 21.27
C LEU A 240 -2.15 -16.55 20.89
N VAL A 241 -1.76 -17.01 19.70
CA VAL A 241 -2.04 -18.39 19.24
C VAL A 241 -1.44 -19.41 20.17
N LYS A 242 -0.19 -19.20 20.61
CA LYS A 242 0.49 -20.10 21.56
C LYS A 242 -0.16 -20.11 22.95
N THR A 243 -0.77 -19.01 23.35
CA THR A 243 -1.43 -18.86 24.66
C THR A 243 -2.84 -19.46 24.65
N ILE A 244 -3.60 -19.23 23.57
CA ILE A 244 -4.98 -19.72 23.44
C ILE A 244 -5.01 -21.22 23.11
N LEU A 245 -4.04 -21.71 22.32
CA LEU A 245 -3.95 -23.09 21.88
C LEU A 245 -2.67 -23.79 22.40
N PRO A 246 -2.56 -24.02 23.73
CA PRO A 246 -1.35 -24.59 24.34
C PRO A 246 -1.03 -26.01 23.85
N PHE A 247 -2.00 -26.72 23.26
CA PHE A 247 -1.81 -28.07 22.70
C PHE A 247 -1.09 -28.06 21.32
N LEU A 248 -0.95 -26.92 20.68
CA LEU A 248 -0.12 -26.75 19.47
C LEU A 248 1.39 -26.59 19.79
N LYS A 249 1.79 -26.74 21.06
CA LYS A 249 3.22 -26.82 21.44
C LYS A 249 3.90 -27.90 20.62
N THR A 250 4.58 -27.50 19.60
CA THR A 250 5.19 -28.33 18.57
C THR A 250 6.18 -29.31 19.21
N ARG A 251 6.20 -30.55 18.74
CA ARG A 251 7.16 -31.64 19.10
C ARG A 251 8.64 -31.19 19.09
N ARG A 252 8.97 -30.05 18.55
CA ARG A 252 10.31 -29.47 18.51
C ARG A 252 10.81 -28.98 19.87
N GLU A 253 9.95 -28.35 20.68
CA GLU A 253 10.35 -27.90 22.03
C GLU A 253 10.57 -29.07 23.01
N LYS A 254 9.88 -30.18 22.77
CA LYS A 254 10.11 -31.41 23.57
C LYS A 254 11.47 -32.09 23.27
N ARG A 255 12.02 -31.89 22.05
CA ARG A 255 13.34 -32.44 21.69
C ARG A 255 14.50 -31.63 22.26
N THR A 256 14.37 -30.31 22.30
CA THR A 256 15.42 -29.42 22.85
C THR A 256 15.52 -29.60 24.36
N LYS A 257 14.38 -29.67 25.06
CA LYS A 257 14.37 -29.90 26.52
C LYS A 257 14.85 -31.28 26.96
N LYS A 258 14.83 -32.28 26.05
CA LYS A 258 15.37 -33.63 26.31
C LYS A 258 16.88 -33.71 26.08
N ARG A 259 17.44 -32.75 25.31
CA ARG A 259 18.88 -32.67 24.99
C ARG A 259 19.67 -31.91 26.06
N ASP A 260 19.00 -31.01 26.80
CA ASP A 260 19.60 -30.22 27.88
C ASP A 260 19.49 -30.89 29.25
N ARG A 261 18.91 -32.10 29.32
CA ARG A 261 18.79 -32.90 30.55
C ARG A 261 19.52 -34.22 30.50
N GLY A 262 20.26 -34.51 29.48
CA GLY A 262 21.18 -35.66 29.33
C GLY A 262 22.60 -35.19 29.10
#